data_7a17f35e19ef67135eea9b8603778c90
#
_entry.id   7a17f35e19ef67135eea9b8603778c90
#
_cell.length_a   1.000
_cell.length_b   1.000
_cell.length_c   1.000
_cell.angle_alpha   90.00
_cell.angle_beta   90.00
_cell.angle_gamma   90.00
#
_symmetry.space_group_name_H-M   'P 1'
#
loop_
_entity.id
_entity.type
_entity.pdbx_description
1 polymer ?
#
loop_
_entity_poly.entity_id
_entity_poly.type
_entity_poly.pdbx_seq_one_letter_code
_entity_poly.pdbx_strand_id
1 'polypeptide(L)'
;MSLLSVYASPLDVRRAAHLLRRATFGASPERIREFVGLTAEAAAQRLLANTAAPPPPLDPTTRQTFVNLPFSNAEQGRWQNYVKGWWVARMQQAESAAIEKMTAFWQNHFVVSFA
;
A
#
# COMPACT_ATOMS: atom_id res chain seq x y z
N MET A 1 11.91 25.16 21.18
CA MET A 1 12.08 24.76 19.76
C MET A 1 11.43 23.40 19.55
N SER A 2 10.43 23.31 18.70
CA SER A 2 9.93 22.01 18.29
C SER A 2 10.96 21.36 17.36
N LEU A 3 11.50 20.21 17.74
CA LEU A 3 12.43 19.42 16.91
C LEU A 3 11.77 18.83 15.66
N LEU A 4 10.44 18.94 15.56
CA LEU A 4 9.60 18.42 14.49
C LEU A 4 8.74 19.56 13.91
N SER A 5 9.35 20.49 13.21
CA SER A 5 8.58 21.48 12.43
C SER A 5 8.13 20.86 11.11
N VAL A 6 6.86 21.01 10.78
CA VAL A 6 6.33 20.61 9.47
C VAL A 6 6.97 21.50 8.40
N TYR A 7 7.40 20.87 7.30
CA TYR A 7 7.92 21.59 6.15
C TYR A 7 6.82 22.50 5.56
N ALA A 8 7.04 23.82 5.60
CA ALA A 8 6.00 24.79 5.31
C ALA A 8 5.89 25.18 3.81
N SER A 9 6.96 24.96 3.02
CA SER A 9 6.95 25.31 1.61
C SER A 9 6.29 24.25 0.74
N PRO A 10 5.73 24.60 -0.43
CA PRO A 10 5.25 23.60 -1.39
C PRO A 10 6.34 22.63 -1.81
N LEU A 11 5.95 21.39 -2.09
CA LEU A 11 6.87 20.34 -2.51
C LEU A 11 7.39 20.64 -3.93
N ASP A 12 8.70 20.67 -4.09
CA ASP A 12 9.34 20.61 -5.40
C ASP A 12 9.43 19.16 -5.91
N VAL A 13 9.88 18.96 -7.13
CA VAL A 13 10.01 17.64 -7.77
C VAL A 13 10.85 16.68 -6.91
N ARG A 14 11.95 17.15 -6.34
CA ARG A 14 12.85 16.33 -5.52
C ARG A 14 12.18 15.86 -4.23
N ARG A 15 11.47 16.77 -3.55
CA ARG A 15 10.76 16.48 -2.30
C ARG A 15 9.53 15.61 -2.53
N ALA A 16 8.77 15.87 -3.59
CA ALA A 16 7.65 15.03 -3.99
C ALA A 16 8.13 13.59 -4.30
N ALA A 17 9.21 13.45 -5.07
CA ALA A 17 9.80 12.15 -5.35
C ALA A 17 10.32 11.45 -4.08
N HIS A 18 10.95 12.20 -3.17
CA HIS A 18 11.42 11.66 -1.89
C HIS A 18 10.25 11.14 -1.04
N LEU A 19 9.20 11.96 -0.87
CA LEU A 19 8.00 11.58 -0.12
C LEU A 19 7.38 10.30 -0.68
N LEU A 20 7.15 10.23 -1.99
CA LEU A 20 6.54 9.06 -2.63
C LEU A 20 7.38 7.81 -2.49
N ARG A 21 8.71 7.87 -2.66
CA ARG A 21 9.61 6.72 -2.44
C ARG A 21 9.59 6.24 -1.00
N ARG A 22 9.45 7.15 -0.05
CA ARG A 22 9.37 6.79 1.38
C ARG A 22 8.01 6.24 1.76
N ALA A 23 6.94 6.79 1.23
CA ALA A 23 5.57 6.46 1.61
C ALA A 23 4.92 5.35 0.77
N THR A 24 5.48 5.02 -0.40
CA THR A 24 4.93 4.01 -1.32
C THR A 24 6.00 3.04 -1.81
N PHE A 25 5.64 2.09 -2.68
CA PHE A 25 6.59 1.14 -3.29
C PHE A 25 7.31 1.70 -4.52
N GLY A 26 6.97 2.89 -4.96
CA GLY A 26 7.61 3.55 -6.10
C GLY A 26 6.96 4.88 -6.43
N ALA A 27 7.57 5.60 -7.37
CA ALA A 27 7.06 6.89 -7.84
C ALA A 27 7.31 7.02 -9.33
N SER A 28 6.24 6.90 -10.14
CA SER A 28 6.33 7.24 -11.57
C SER A 28 6.48 8.75 -11.75
N PRO A 29 7.03 9.20 -12.89
CA PRO A 29 7.12 10.64 -13.19
C PRO A 29 5.75 11.35 -13.13
N GLU A 30 4.69 10.68 -13.58
CA GLU A 30 3.31 11.17 -13.54
C GLU A 30 2.87 11.39 -12.10
N ARG A 31 3.09 10.39 -11.25
CA ARG A 31 2.72 10.44 -9.83
C ARG A 31 3.51 11.54 -9.10
N ILE A 32 4.79 11.74 -9.42
CA ILE A 32 5.58 12.83 -8.85
C ILE A 32 4.97 14.19 -9.21
N ARG A 33 4.60 14.40 -10.49
CA ARG A 33 3.99 15.67 -10.95
C ARG A 33 2.71 16.00 -10.19
N GLU A 34 1.90 15.03 -9.82
CA GLU A 34 0.67 15.22 -9.05
C GLU A 34 0.92 15.74 -7.63
N PHE A 35 2.12 15.56 -7.09
CA PHE A 35 2.48 15.96 -5.73
C PHE A 35 3.30 17.25 -5.71
N VAL A 36 3.83 17.69 -6.85
CA VAL A 36 4.54 18.98 -6.96
C VAL A 36 3.57 20.13 -6.68
N GLY A 37 4.00 21.07 -5.86
CA GLY A 37 3.20 22.23 -5.47
C GLY A 37 2.24 22.00 -4.29
N LEU A 38 2.04 20.75 -3.84
CA LEU A 38 1.29 20.48 -2.64
C LEU A 38 2.08 20.87 -1.38
N THR A 39 1.36 21.28 -0.33
CA THR A 39 1.95 21.36 1.01
C THR A 39 2.21 19.96 1.57
N ALA A 40 3.09 19.84 2.55
CA ALA A 40 3.36 18.55 3.20
C ALA A 40 2.08 17.92 3.77
N GLU A 41 1.20 18.74 4.36
CA GLU A 41 -0.09 18.28 4.89
C GLU A 41 -1.02 17.77 3.80
N ALA A 42 -1.22 18.54 2.72
CA ALA A 42 -2.07 18.15 1.59
C ALA A 42 -1.55 16.88 0.92
N ALA A 43 -0.23 16.72 0.81
CA ALA A 43 0.39 15.52 0.28
C ALA A 43 0.15 14.30 1.18
N ALA A 44 0.26 14.44 2.50
CA ALA A 44 -0.03 13.38 3.46
C ALA A 44 -1.51 12.98 3.41
N GLN A 45 -2.43 13.95 3.41
CA GLN A 45 -3.86 13.70 3.29
C GLN A 45 -4.18 12.95 1.99
N ARG A 46 -3.57 13.35 0.86
CA ARG A 46 -3.77 12.67 -0.42
C ARG A 46 -3.25 11.22 -0.41
N LEU A 47 -2.13 10.95 0.25
CA LEU A 47 -1.59 9.58 0.39
C LEU A 47 -2.48 8.67 1.23
N LEU A 48 -3.18 9.23 2.21
CA LEU A 48 -4.00 8.50 3.17
C LEU A 48 -5.51 8.59 2.87
N ALA A 49 -5.90 9.21 1.77
CA ALA A 49 -7.30 9.45 1.45
C ALA A 49 -8.11 8.16 1.22
N ASN A 50 -7.49 7.12 0.69
CA ASN A 50 -8.17 5.85 0.41
C ASN A 50 -8.01 4.89 1.60
N THR A 51 -8.98 4.91 2.50
CA THR A 51 -9.05 4.01 3.67
C THR A 51 -10.06 2.88 3.49
N ALA A 52 -10.67 2.74 2.31
CA ALA A 52 -11.61 1.68 2.05
C ALA A 52 -10.94 0.30 2.12
N ALA A 53 -11.63 -0.65 2.74
CA ALA A 53 -11.19 -2.03 2.74
C ALA A 53 -11.10 -2.55 1.28
N PRO A 54 -10.00 -3.20 0.90
CA PRO A 54 -9.88 -3.74 -0.44
C PRO A 54 -10.86 -4.88 -0.68
N PRO A 55 -11.27 -5.11 -1.94
CA PRO A 55 -12.01 -6.31 -2.26
C PRO A 55 -11.16 -7.54 -1.91
N PRO A 56 -11.80 -8.62 -1.42
CA PRO A 56 -11.07 -9.83 -1.04
C PRO A 56 -10.41 -10.48 -2.27
N PRO A 57 -9.33 -11.26 -2.07
CA PRO A 57 -8.74 -12.04 -3.13
C PRO A 57 -9.74 -13.09 -3.65
N LEU A 58 -9.71 -13.30 -4.96
CA LEU A 58 -10.57 -14.27 -5.65
C LEU A 58 -9.73 -15.41 -6.20
N ASP A 59 -10.29 -16.62 -6.17
CA ASP A 59 -9.78 -17.74 -6.93
C ASP A 59 -9.93 -17.43 -8.43
N PRO A 60 -8.85 -17.44 -9.22
CA PRO A 60 -8.91 -17.10 -10.65
C PRO A 60 -9.81 -18.04 -11.47
N THR A 61 -9.99 -19.28 -11.01
CA THR A 61 -10.77 -20.29 -11.71
C THR A 61 -12.26 -20.16 -11.39
N THR A 62 -12.60 -20.09 -10.10
CA THR A 62 -14.01 -20.05 -9.67
C THR A 62 -14.58 -18.64 -9.58
N ARG A 63 -13.72 -17.62 -9.57
CA ARG A 63 -14.08 -16.20 -9.39
C ARG A 63 -14.75 -15.90 -8.05
N GLN A 64 -14.63 -16.81 -7.10
CA GLN A 64 -15.18 -16.66 -5.75
C GLN A 64 -14.07 -16.39 -4.74
N THR A 65 -14.40 -15.70 -3.66
CA THR A 65 -13.46 -15.52 -2.56
C THR A 65 -13.30 -16.82 -1.77
N PHE A 66 -12.08 -17.09 -1.36
CA PHE A 66 -11.77 -18.20 -0.45
C PHE A 66 -11.48 -17.70 0.99
N VAL A 67 -11.59 -16.40 1.22
CA VAL A 67 -11.50 -15.82 2.57
C VAL A 67 -12.73 -16.30 3.34
N ASN A 68 -12.62 -16.88 4.46
CA ASN A 68 -13.67 -17.50 5.27
C ASN A 68 -14.11 -18.91 4.84
N LEU A 69 -13.47 -19.54 3.88
CA LEU A 69 -13.68 -20.97 3.67
C LEU A 69 -13.01 -21.78 4.79
N PRO A 70 -13.53 -22.96 5.10
CA PRO A 70 -12.87 -23.85 6.04
C PRO A 70 -11.42 -24.15 5.60
N PHE A 71 -10.54 -24.27 6.58
CA PHE A 71 -9.14 -24.61 6.31
C PHE A 71 -9.03 -25.93 5.55
N SER A 72 -8.23 -25.97 4.51
CA SER A 72 -7.96 -27.16 3.70
C SER A 72 -6.47 -27.27 3.42
N ASN A 73 -5.82 -28.32 3.92
CA ASN A 73 -4.41 -28.59 3.64
C ASN A 73 -4.11 -28.73 2.14
N ALA A 74 -5.06 -29.31 1.38
CA ALA A 74 -4.90 -29.50 -0.07
C ALA A 74 -4.89 -28.17 -0.86
N GLU A 75 -5.61 -27.17 -0.39
CA GLU A 75 -5.80 -25.89 -1.07
C GLU A 75 -4.90 -24.78 -0.55
N GLN A 76 -4.30 -24.96 0.62
CA GLN A 76 -3.56 -23.92 1.33
C GLN A 76 -2.44 -23.30 0.47
N GLY A 77 -1.63 -24.12 -0.18
CA GLY A 77 -0.52 -23.63 -1.01
C GLY A 77 -0.99 -22.80 -2.20
N ARG A 78 -2.13 -23.20 -2.81
CA ARG A 78 -2.75 -22.48 -3.90
C ARG A 78 -3.31 -21.13 -3.44
N TRP A 79 -4.06 -21.11 -2.35
CA TRP A 79 -4.62 -19.89 -1.79
C TRP A 79 -3.56 -18.90 -1.31
N GLN A 80 -2.48 -19.40 -0.71
CA GLN A 80 -1.34 -18.54 -0.33
C GLN A 80 -0.73 -17.84 -1.55
N ASN A 81 -0.57 -18.54 -2.68
CA ASN A 81 -0.05 -17.93 -3.90
C ASN A 81 -1.00 -16.89 -4.48
N TYR A 82 -2.31 -17.13 -4.40
CA TYR A 82 -3.32 -16.15 -4.84
C TYR A 82 -3.33 -14.89 -3.97
N VAL A 83 -3.23 -15.04 -2.64
CA VAL A 83 -3.10 -13.90 -1.72
C VAL A 83 -1.84 -13.10 -2.02
N LYS A 84 -0.70 -13.76 -2.23
CA LYS A 84 0.55 -13.08 -2.58
C LYS A 84 0.43 -12.29 -3.88
N GLY A 85 -0.12 -12.90 -4.93
CA GLY A 85 -0.34 -12.25 -6.23
C GLY A 85 -1.30 -11.06 -6.13
N TRP A 86 -2.41 -11.24 -5.44
CA TRP A 86 -3.38 -10.20 -5.17
C TRP A 86 -2.75 -9.02 -4.41
N TRP A 87 -1.95 -9.29 -3.38
CA TRP A 87 -1.30 -8.24 -2.60
C TRP A 87 -0.24 -7.49 -3.39
N VAL A 88 0.58 -8.20 -4.19
CA VAL A 88 1.54 -7.54 -5.09
C VAL A 88 0.84 -6.62 -6.09
N ALA A 89 -0.29 -7.06 -6.66
CA ALA A 89 -1.07 -6.22 -7.56
C ALA A 89 -1.58 -4.95 -6.88
N ARG A 90 -1.97 -5.02 -5.61
CA ARG A 90 -2.37 -3.85 -4.83
C ARG A 90 -1.22 -2.90 -4.53
N MET A 91 -0.02 -3.41 -4.25
CA MET A 91 1.17 -2.58 -4.04
C MET A 91 1.53 -1.73 -5.27
N GLN A 92 1.14 -2.19 -6.46
CA GLN A 92 1.37 -1.48 -7.72
C GLN A 92 0.31 -0.40 -8.01
N GLN A 93 -0.83 -0.41 -7.31
CA GLN A 93 -1.89 0.57 -7.49
C GLN A 93 -1.53 1.87 -6.75
N ALA A 94 -1.56 2.99 -7.47
CA ALA A 94 -1.15 4.29 -6.93
C ALA A 94 -1.99 4.74 -5.71
N GLU A 95 -3.30 4.44 -5.73
CA GLU A 95 -4.23 4.85 -4.67
C GLU A 95 -4.08 4.06 -3.38
N SER A 96 -3.63 2.80 -3.46
CA SER A 96 -3.48 1.93 -2.29
C SER A 96 -2.04 1.79 -1.80
N ALA A 97 -1.06 2.23 -2.57
CA ALA A 97 0.35 1.94 -2.33
C ALA A 97 0.87 2.41 -0.94
N ALA A 98 0.38 3.52 -0.41
CA ALA A 98 0.79 4.00 0.91
C ALA A 98 0.24 3.10 2.03
N ILE A 99 -1.02 2.71 1.93
CA ILE A 99 -1.69 1.81 2.90
C ILE A 99 -1.04 0.43 2.84
N GLU A 100 -0.80 -0.09 1.65
CA GLU A 100 -0.16 -1.40 1.47
C GLU A 100 1.29 -1.40 2.00
N LYS A 101 2.00 -0.29 1.90
CA LYS A 101 3.33 -0.16 2.49
C LYS A 101 3.30 -0.17 4.03
N MET A 102 2.31 0.49 4.63
CA MET A 102 2.07 0.41 6.07
C MET A 102 1.66 -1.00 6.49
N THR A 103 0.82 -1.67 5.71
CA THR A 103 0.44 -3.07 5.94
C THR A 103 1.66 -3.98 5.92
N ALA A 104 2.55 -3.83 4.93
CA ALA A 104 3.80 -4.59 4.85
C ALA A 104 4.72 -4.33 6.05
N PHE A 105 4.81 -3.08 6.50
CA PHE A 105 5.58 -2.70 7.69
C PHE A 105 5.03 -3.41 8.94
N TRP A 106 3.73 -3.32 9.18
CA TRP A 106 3.10 -3.93 10.36
C TRP A 106 3.12 -5.45 10.31
N GLN A 107 2.92 -6.07 9.15
CA GLN A 107 3.04 -7.51 8.99
C GLN A 107 4.44 -8.01 9.35
N ASN A 108 5.48 -7.27 8.97
CA ASN A 108 6.85 -7.60 9.31
C ASN A 108 7.16 -7.38 10.80
N HIS A 109 6.45 -6.47 11.45
CA HIS A 109 6.57 -6.18 12.87
C HIS A 109 5.82 -7.19 13.74
N PHE A 110 4.60 -7.57 13.36
CA PHE A 110 3.80 -8.61 13.98
C PHE A 110 3.96 -9.90 13.19
N VAL A 111 5.01 -10.67 13.51
CA VAL A 111 5.31 -11.90 12.79
C VAL A 111 4.17 -12.91 12.95
N VAL A 112 3.52 -13.23 11.83
CA VAL A 112 2.59 -14.35 11.73
C VAL A 112 3.29 -15.48 11.00
N SER A 113 3.58 -16.58 11.70
CA SER A 113 4.07 -17.80 11.07
C SER A 113 2.90 -18.76 10.83
N PHE A 114 2.89 -19.38 9.67
CA PHE A 114 2.05 -20.55 9.43
C PHE A 114 2.83 -21.77 9.97
N ALA A 115 2.31 -22.38 11.02
CA ALA A 115 2.79 -23.66 11.50
C ALA A 115 2.20 -24.79 10.67
#